data_3254620b4c79b05c1340156708ebf404
#
_entry.id   3254620b4c79b05c1340156708ebf404
#
_cell.length_a   1.000
_cell.length_b   1.000
_cell.length_c   1.000
_cell.angle_alpha   90.00
_cell.angle_beta   90.00
_cell.angle_gamma   90.00
#
_symmetry.space_group_name_H-M   'P 1'
#
loop_
_entity.id
_entity.type
_entity.pdbx_description
1 polymer ?
#
loop_
_entity_poly.entity_id
_entity_poly.type
_entity_poly.pdbx_seq_one_letter_code
_entity_poly.pdbx_strand_id
1 'polypeptide(L)'
;MMKRRPELLIPASSLEVLKTAVNFGADAVYIGGEAFGLRAKAKNFSMEDMREGIEFAHAHGVKVHVTANILAHNSDLEGVREYFEELRELKPDALIIADPGVFDIAKEVCPEIDRHISTQANNTNYGTYNFWYRQGAKRVVSARELSLKEIRELRSHIPEDLEIETFIHGAMCISYSGRCLLSNYFTGRDANRGACTHPCRWKYAVVEETRPGEYMPVYENERGTYIFNSKDLCMIEHIPELIDAGIDSFKIEGRMKTALYVATVARTYRKAIDDCLEDPETYRRNMPWYLDQISNCTYRKFTTGFFFGKPDDDAQIYDSNTYVKEYTYLGIAGEVKDGMCRIEQRNKFSVGETIEIMKPNGENPEAVVKRIVNEAGEEQESAPHPKQVLYVELSVCPDKYDILRRAEETAV
;
A
#
# COMPACT_ATOMS: atom_id res chain seq x y z
N MET A 1 27.07 16.13 -2.47
CA MET A 1 26.52 14.99 -3.24
C MET A 1 25.08 15.35 -3.59
N MET A 2 24.66 15.23 -4.84
CA MET A 2 23.25 15.34 -5.18
C MET A 2 22.52 14.21 -4.43
N LYS A 3 21.52 14.55 -3.60
CA LYS A 3 20.70 13.55 -2.92
C LYS A 3 20.00 12.71 -3.99
N ARG A 4 20.15 11.38 -3.93
CA ARG A 4 19.48 10.46 -4.85
C ARG A 4 17.96 10.56 -4.61
N ARG A 5 17.17 10.73 -5.67
CA ARG A 5 15.71 10.71 -5.58
C ARG A 5 15.25 9.30 -5.20
N PRO A 6 14.55 9.13 -4.07
CA PRO A 6 14.02 7.82 -3.70
C PRO A 6 12.89 7.42 -4.63
N GLU A 7 12.81 6.14 -4.94
CA GLU A 7 11.67 5.54 -5.65
C GLU A 7 10.43 5.53 -4.75
N LEU A 8 9.28 5.99 -5.23
CA LEU A 8 8.00 5.84 -4.56
C LEU A 8 7.31 4.58 -5.05
N LEU A 9 7.26 3.55 -4.19
CA LEU A 9 6.72 2.22 -4.51
C LEU A 9 5.32 2.06 -3.93
N ILE A 10 4.32 1.93 -4.81
CA ILE A 10 2.89 1.94 -4.49
C ILE A 10 2.27 0.55 -4.66
N PRO A 11 1.37 0.09 -3.75
CA PRO A 11 0.66 -1.18 -3.88
C PRO A 11 -0.45 -1.10 -4.93
N ALA A 12 -0.70 -2.22 -5.62
CA ALA A 12 -1.90 -2.38 -6.44
C ALA A 12 -2.56 -3.75 -6.23
N SER A 13 -3.89 -3.75 -6.07
CA SER A 13 -4.72 -4.94 -5.86
C SER A 13 -5.45 -5.40 -7.12
N SER A 14 -5.47 -4.58 -8.15
CA SER A 14 -6.13 -4.84 -9.43
C SER A 14 -5.55 -3.94 -10.52
N LEU A 15 -5.84 -4.24 -11.77
CA LEU A 15 -5.44 -3.44 -12.93
C LEU A 15 -5.91 -1.98 -12.82
N GLU A 16 -7.14 -1.74 -12.33
CA GLU A 16 -7.67 -0.40 -12.05
C GLU A 16 -6.79 0.35 -11.04
N VAL A 17 -6.45 -0.30 -9.92
CA VAL A 17 -5.62 0.32 -8.87
C VAL A 17 -4.20 0.55 -9.35
N LEU A 18 -3.64 -0.35 -10.19
CA LEU A 18 -2.35 -0.17 -10.82
C LEU A 18 -2.34 1.08 -11.71
N LYS A 19 -3.31 1.20 -12.62
CA LYS A 19 -3.43 2.37 -13.49
C LYS A 19 -3.61 3.66 -12.68
N THR A 20 -4.36 3.60 -11.58
CA THR A 20 -4.48 4.72 -10.63
C THR A 20 -3.13 5.08 -10.01
N ALA A 21 -2.39 4.12 -9.47
CA ALA A 21 -1.07 4.37 -8.87
C ALA A 21 -0.10 5.04 -9.85
N VAL A 22 -0.05 4.55 -11.09
CA VAL A 22 0.77 5.10 -12.17
C VAL A 22 0.41 6.55 -12.46
N ASN A 23 -0.88 6.86 -12.63
CA ASN A 23 -1.33 8.22 -12.95
C ASN A 23 -1.15 9.20 -11.78
N PHE A 24 -1.16 8.72 -10.53
CA PHE A 24 -1.02 9.54 -9.32
C PHE A 24 0.41 9.62 -8.77
N GLY A 25 1.42 9.25 -9.56
CA GLY A 25 2.82 9.60 -9.30
C GLY A 25 3.69 8.50 -8.69
N ALA A 26 3.33 7.22 -8.83
CA ALA A 26 4.21 6.11 -8.51
C ALA A 26 5.45 6.10 -9.44
N ASP A 27 6.64 5.85 -8.88
CA ASP A 27 7.84 5.50 -9.67
C ASP A 27 7.88 3.98 -9.94
N ALA A 28 7.27 3.21 -9.03
CA ALA A 28 7.11 1.77 -9.18
C ALA A 28 5.80 1.31 -8.53
N VAL A 29 5.23 0.21 -9.01
CA VAL A 29 4.08 -0.45 -8.41
C VAL A 29 4.43 -1.89 -8.03
N TYR A 30 3.89 -2.40 -6.91
CA TYR A 30 4.04 -3.81 -6.59
C TYR A 30 2.67 -4.51 -6.56
N ILE A 31 2.64 -5.66 -7.24
CA ILE A 31 1.44 -6.46 -7.46
C ILE A 31 1.65 -7.90 -6.97
N GLY A 32 0.58 -8.67 -6.91
CA GLY A 32 0.65 -10.11 -6.62
C GLY A 32 -0.20 -10.90 -7.58
N GLY A 33 0.36 -12.01 -8.06
CA GLY A 33 -0.36 -12.99 -8.83
C GLY A 33 -1.28 -13.87 -8.00
N GLU A 34 -2.04 -14.70 -8.66
CA GLU A 34 -2.93 -15.69 -8.03
C GLU A 34 -2.15 -16.75 -7.25
N ALA A 35 -0.87 -16.99 -7.62
CA ALA A 35 0.02 -17.94 -6.97
C ALA A 35 1.17 -17.24 -6.23
N PHE A 36 1.74 -17.90 -5.20
CA PHE A 36 2.98 -17.56 -4.48
C PHE A 36 3.06 -16.18 -3.81
N GLY A 37 2.01 -15.35 -3.89
CA GLY A 37 1.94 -14.06 -3.22
C GLY A 37 1.27 -14.15 -1.85
N LEU A 38 1.75 -13.33 -0.89
CA LEU A 38 1.01 -13.09 0.33
C LEU A 38 -0.29 -12.37 -0.01
N ARG A 39 -1.42 -12.88 0.50
CA ARG A 39 -2.80 -12.40 0.31
C ARG A 39 -3.61 -13.20 -0.74
N ALA A 40 -3.54 -14.52 -0.64
CA ALA A 40 -4.31 -15.46 -1.47
C ALA A 40 -5.83 -15.21 -1.53
N LYS A 41 -6.40 -14.37 -0.63
CA LYS A 41 -7.82 -13.95 -0.63
C LYS A 41 -8.07 -12.55 -1.18
N ALA A 42 -7.03 -11.81 -1.60
CA ALA A 42 -7.21 -10.57 -2.34
C ALA A 42 -7.67 -10.88 -3.78
N LYS A 43 -8.26 -9.90 -4.46
CA LYS A 43 -8.20 -9.91 -5.92
C LYS A 43 -6.73 -9.88 -6.30
N ASN A 44 -6.24 -10.96 -6.87
CA ASN A 44 -4.90 -11.06 -7.40
C ASN A 44 -4.97 -10.88 -8.91
N PHE A 45 -3.86 -10.49 -9.50
CA PHE A 45 -3.77 -10.32 -10.94
C PHE A 45 -3.76 -11.68 -11.63
N SER A 46 -4.62 -11.87 -12.63
CA SER A 46 -4.44 -12.92 -13.64
C SER A 46 -3.18 -12.62 -14.48
N MET A 47 -2.68 -13.61 -15.21
CA MET A 47 -1.54 -13.38 -16.12
C MET A 47 -1.87 -12.36 -17.21
N GLU A 48 -3.12 -12.28 -17.65
CA GLU A 48 -3.60 -11.27 -18.60
C GLU A 48 -3.61 -9.87 -17.99
N ASP A 49 -4.17 -9.71 -16.78
CA ASP A 49 -4.14 -8.43 -16.04
C ASP A 49 -2.70 -7.98 -15.76
N MET A 50 -1.78 -8.92 -15.45
CA MET A 50 -0.36 -8.61 -15.27
C MET A 50 0.27 -8.09 -16.56
N ARG A 51 0.02 -8.74 -17.69
CA ARG A 51 0.54 -8.32 -19.00
C ARG A 51 0.09 -6.90 -19.30
N GLU A 52 -1.21 -6.65 -19.27
CA GLU A 52 -1.77 -5.32 -19.52
C GLU A 52 -1.23 -4.28 -18.52
N GLY A 53 -1.13 -4.64 -17.24
CA GLY A 53 -0.62 -3.76 -16.19
C GLY A 53 0.85 -3.40 -16.37
N ILE A 54 1.71 -4.37 -16.72
CA ILE A 54 3.14 -4.17 -16.96
C ILE A 54 3.32 -3.28 -18.21
N GLU A 55 2.64 -3.59 -19.31
CA GLU A 55 2.70 -2.80 -20.55
C GLU A 55 2.24 -1.35 -20.29
N PHE A 56 1.15 -1.17 -19.57
CA PHE A 56 0.65 0.16 -19.20
C PHE A 56 1.66 0.93 -18.32
N ALA A 57 2.20 0.31 -17.29
CA ALA A 57 3.16 0.94 -16.39
C ALA A 57 4.45 1.33 -17.15
N HIS A 58 5.01 0.42 -17.94
CA HIS A 58 6.20 0.67 -18.74
C HIS A 58 6.00 1.79 -19.78
N ALA A 59 4.82 1.88 -20.40
CA ALA A 59 4.48 2.98 -21.31
C ALA A 59 4.49 4.35 -20.63
N HIS A 60 4.34 4.39 -19.28
CA HIS A 60 4.40 5.61 -18.46
C HIS A 60 5.75 5.75 -17.71
N GLY A 61 6.74 4.90 -17.99
CA GLY A 61 8.05 4.92 -17.31
C GLY A 61 8.03 4.44 -15.86
N VAL A 62 6.99 3.70 -15.45
CA VAL A 62 6.81 3.17 -14.10
C VAL A 62 7.18 1.69 -14.07
N LYS A 63 7.95 1.28 -13.06
CA LYS A 63 8.38 -0.11 -12.86
C LYS A 63 7.28 -0.97 -12.23
N VAL A 64 7.34 -2.29 -12.48
CA VAL A 64 6.43 -3.26 -11.86
C VAL A 64 7.20 -4.34 -11.13
N HIS A 65 6.91 -4.50 -9.83
CA HIS A 65 7.50 -5.53 -8.99
C HIS A 65 6.45 -6.59 -8.63
N VAL A 66 6.72 -7.87 -8.91
CA VAL A 66 5.79 -8.96 -8.63
C VAL A 66 6.17 -9.67 -7.34
N THR A 67 5.18 -9.86 -6.44
CA THR A 67 5.42 -10.56 -5.18
C THR A 67 5.34 -12.07 -5.34
N ALA A 68 6.41 -12.78 -4.91
CA ALA A 68 6.47 -14.23 -4.72
C ALA A 68 7.04 -14.51 -3.32
N ASN A 69 6.41 -13.94 -2.28
CA ASN A 69 7.01 -13.74 -0.97
C ASN A 69 6.33 -14.51 0.16
N ILE A 70 5.66 -15.63 -0.14
CA ILE A 70 5.25 -16.60 0.88
C ILE A 70 6.49 -17.24 1.53
N LEU A 71 6.33 -17.79 2.73
CA LEU A 71 7.25 -18.76 3.29
C LEU A 71 6.81 -20.14 2.77
N ALA A 72 7.51 -20.63 1.76
CA ALA A 72 7.09 -21.80 0.98
C ALA A 72 7.21 -23.11 1.77
N HIS A 73 6.20 -23.97 1.67
CA HIS A 73 6.28 -25.37 2.05
C HIS A 73 6.63 -26.21 0.80
N ASN A 74 7.03 -27.47 0.98
CA ASN A 74 7.40 -28.34 -0.16
C ASN A 74 6.31 -28.42 -1.23
N SER A 75 5.03 -28.44 -0.82
CA SER A 75 3.90 -28.43 -1.75
C SER A 75 3.74 -27.12 -2.53
N ASP A 76 4.29 -26.04 -2.01
CA ASP A 76 4.23 -24.72 -2.68
C ASP A 76 5.37 -24.58 -3.70
N LEU A 77 6.44 -25.41 -3.62
CA LEU A 77 7.55 -25.38 -4.59
C LEU A 77 7.16 -26.02 -5.93
N GLU A 78 6.13 -26.88 -5.92
CA GLU A 78 5.53 -27.38 -7.15
C GLU A 78 4.88 -26.20 -7.90
N GLY A 79 5.23 -26.00 -9.16
CA GLY A 79 4.72 -24.93 -10.00
C GLY A 79 5.44 -23.57 -9.87
N VAL A 80 6.40 -23.39 -8.92
CA VAL A 80 7.18 -22.15 -8.83
C VAL A 80 7.99 -21.90 -10.09
N ARG A 81 8.60 -22.96 -10.65
CA ARG A 81 9.43 -22.87 -11.85
C ARG A 81 8.60 -22.41 -13.04
N GLU A 82 7.47 -23.06 -13.28
CA GLU A 82 6.55 -22.75 -14.37
C GLU A 82 6.02 -21.31 -14.23
N TYR A 83 5.66 -20.92 -13.01
CA TYR A 83 5.21 -19.54 -12.74
C TYR A 83 6.29 -18.50 -13.04
N PHE A 84 7.55 -18.77 -12.71
CA PHE A 84 8.64 -17.87 -13.04
C PHE A 84 8.99 -17.84 -14.52
N GLU A 85 8.82 -18.96 -15.25
CA GLU A 85 8.91 -18.99 -16.71
C GLU A 85 7.84 -18.09 -17.35
N GLU A 86 6.59 -18.14 -16.86
CA GLU A 86 5.53 -17.25 -17.31
C GLU A 86 5.82 -15.78 -16.99
N LEU A 87 6.30 -15.47 -15.77
CA LEU A 87 6.68 -14.10 -15.39
C LEU A 87 7.86 -13.58 -16.22
N ARG A 88 8.80 -14.44 -16.56
CA ARG A 88 9.92 -14.09 -17.46
C ARG A 88 9.43 -13.55 -18.80
N GLU A 89 8.39 -14.15 -19.38
CA GLU A 89 7.78 -13.68 -20.63
C GLU A 89 7.05 -12.33 -20.47
N LEU A 90 6.53 -12.04 -19.28
CA LEU A 90 5.87 -10.76 -18.96
C LEU A 90 6.87 -9.63 -18.67
N LYS A 91 8.11 -9.96 -18.30
CA LYS A 91 9.22 -9.03 -18.04
C LYS A 91 8.90 -7.97 -16.96
N PRO A 92 8.44 -8.34 -15.77
CA PRO A 92 8.42 -7.39 -14.66
C PRO A 92 9.84 -6.94 -14.33
N ASP A 93 9.98 -5.78 -13.69
CA ASP A 93 11.31 -5.24 -13.34
C ASP A 93 11.95 -5.99 -12.16
N ALA A 94 11.14 -6.51 -11.23
CA ALA A 94 11.66 -7.27 -10.09
C ALA A 94 10.68 -8.30 -9.53
N LEU A 95 11.24 -9.32 -8.88
CA LEU A 95 10.52 -10.28 -8.03
C LEU A 95 10.81 -9.96 -6.56
N ILE A 96 9.76 -9.85 -5.74
CA ILE A 96 9.89 -9.66 -4.28
C ILE A 96 9.74 -11.03 -3.61
N ILE A 97 10.84 -11.57 -3.07
CA ILE A 97 10.96 -12.94 -2.59
C ILE A 97 11.36 -12.96 -1.11
N ALA A 98 10.85 -13.90 -0.32
CA ALA A 98 11.22 -14.08 1.10
C ALA A 98 11.92 -15.40 1.37
N ASP A 99 11.55 -16.44 0.66
CA ASP A 99 12.04 -17.81 0.87
C ASP A 99 13.34 -18.04 0.07
N PRO A 100 14.43 -18.55 0.72
CA PRO A 100 15.70 -18.82 0.02
C PRO A 100 15.58 -19.86 -1.11
N GLY A 101 14.72 -20.88 -0.96
CA GLY A 101 14.52 -21.90 -2.01
C GLY A 101 13.82 -21.30 -3.23
N VAL A 102 12.79 -20.48 -3.02
CA VAL A 102 12.12 -19.73 -4.10
C VAL A 102 13.09 -18.73 -4.76
N PHE A 103 13.98 -18.12 -3.97
CA PHE A 103 15.01 -17.21 -4.49
C PHE A 103 16.01 -17.91 -5.43
N ASP A 104 16.44 -19.12 -5.05
CA ASP A 104 17.38 -19.90 -5.86
C ASP A 104 16.74 -20.34 -7.17
N ILE A 105 15.47 -20.77 -7.14
CA ILE A 105 14.69 -21.06 -8.37
C ILE A 105 14.59 -19.84 -9.28
N ALA A 106 14.27 -18.66 -8.72
CA ALA A 106 14.20 -17.42 -9.49
C ALA A 106 15.53 -17.06 -10.18
N LYS A 107 16.64 -17.25 -9.44
CA LYS A 107 18.00 -17.01 -9.95
C LYS A 107 18.34 -17.94 -11.13
N GLU A 108 17.85 -19.16 -11.12
CA GLU A 108 18.04 -20.13 -12.18
C GLU A 108 17.14 -19.87 -13.41
N VAL A 109 15.84 -19.60 -13.17
CA VAL A 109 14.81 -19.54 -14.21
C VAL A 109 14.77 -18.18 -14.92
N CYS A 110 14.86 -17.09 -14.17
CA CYS A 110 14.74 -15.72 -14.67
C CYS A 110 15.86 -14.81 -14.13
N PRO A 111 17.14 -15.10 -14.44
CA PRO A 111 18.29 -14.36 -13.92
C PRO A 111 18.30 -12.88 -14.32
N GLU A 112 17.63 -12.50 -15.39
CA GLU A 112 17.50 -11.14 -15.91
C GLU A 112 16.53 -10.26 -15.11
N ILE A 113 15.61 -10.85 -14.33
CA ILE A 113 14.67 -10.10 -13.50
C ILE A 113 15.34 -9.82 -12.14
N ASP A 114 15.31 -8.57 -11.69
CA ASP A 114 15.88 -8.19 -10.40
C ASP A 114 15.19 -8.91 -9.23
N ARG A 115 15.97 -9.29 -8.24
CA ARG A 115 15.47 -9.98 -7.02
C ARG A 115 15.55 -9.04 -5.83
N HIS A 116 14.39 -8.71 -5.27
CA HIS A 116 14.24 -7.91 -4.07
C HIS A 116 13.87 -8.81 -2.89
N ILE A 117 14.59 -8.69 -1.77
CA ILE A 117 14.31 -9.50 -0.58
C ILE A 117 13.18 -8.86 0.21
N SER A 118 12.10 -9.61 0.39
CA SER A 118 10.92 -9.16 1.13
C SER A 118 11.21 -8.88 2.60
N THR A 119 10.45 -7.97 3.21
CA THR A 119 10.41 -7.78 4.67
C THR A 119 10.03 -9.06 5.43
N GLN A 120 9.38 -10.02 4.78
CA GLN A 120 9.06 -11.34 5.34
C GLN A 120 10.31 -12.18 5.70
N ALA A 121 11.46 -11.87 5.11
CA ALA A 121 12.74 -12.47 5.49
C ALA A 121 13.31 -11.88 6.80
N ASN A 122 12.67 -10.85 7.37
CA ASN A 122 13.05 -10.19 8.63
C ASN A 122 14.49 -9.67 8.65
N ASN A 123 14.83 -8.85 7.67
CA ASN A 123 16.17 -8.29 7.48
C ASN A 123 16.42 -7.14 8.47
N THR A 124 17.25 -7.38 9.49
CA THR A 124 17.47 -6.46 10.62
C THR A 124 18.91 -6.01 10.80
N ASN A 125 19.88 -6.53 10.02
CA ASN A 125 21.29 -6.21 10.20
C ASN A 125 22.08 -6.27 8.88
N TYR A 126 23.21 -5.54 8.83
CA TYR A 126 24.05 -5.46 7.63
C TYR A 126 24.68 -6.82 7.23
N GLY A 127 24.84 -7.76 8.15
CA GLY A 127 25.31 -9.11 7.84
C GLY A 127 24.32 -9.85 6.94
N THR A 128 23.02 -9.73 7.22
CA THR A 128 21.93 -10.28 6.40
C THR A 128 21.88 -9.60 5.02
N TYR A 129 22.01 -8.28 4.96
CA TYR A 129 22.06 -7.53 3.71
C TYR A 129 23.22 -7.95 2.83
N ASN A 130 24.44 -8.04 3.39
CA ASN A 130 25.62 -8.51 2.69
C ASN A 130 25.52 -9.99 2.25
N PHE A 131 24.81 -10.82 3.03
CA PHE A 131 24.52 -12.18 2.61
C PHE A 131 23.67 -12.20 1.33
N TRP A 132 22.55 -11.48 1.32
CA TRP A 132 21.67 -11.42 0.16
C TRP A 132 22.32 -10.78 -1.06
N TYR A 133 23.14 -9.74 -0.86
CA TYR A 133 23.92 -9.14 -1.93
C TYR A 133 24.84 -10.17 -2.62
N ARG A 134 25.57 -10.96 -1.85
CA ARG A 134 26.39 -12.05 -2.40
C ARG A 134 25.61 -13.14 -3.12
N GLN A 135 24.34 -13.32 -2.77
CA GLN A 135 23.44 -14.21 -3.52
C GLN A 135 22.91 -13.58 -4.82
N GLY A 136 23.12 -12.28 -5.03
CA GLY A 136 22.68 -11.54 -6.21
C GLY A 136 21.35 -10.81 -6.05
N ALA A 137 20.95 -10.50 -4.82
CA ALA A 137 19.83 -9.59 -4.56
C ALA A 137 20.22 -8.16 -4.92
N LYS A 138 19.32 -7.44 -5.58
CA LYS A 138 19.49 -6.04 -5.96
C LYS A 138 19.02 -5.09 -4.87
N ARG A 139 17.99 -5.49 -4.10
CA ARG A 139 17.34 -4.67 -3.07
C ARG A 139 16.95 -5.53 -1.88
N VAL A 140 17.01 -4.94 -0.69
CA VAL A 140 16.53 -5.57 0.55
C VAL A 140 15.51 -4.67 1.22
N VAL A 141 14.31 -5.22 1.48
CA VAL A 141 13.26 -4.55 2.25
C VAL A 141 13.53 -4.76 3.74
N SER A 142 13.74 -3.67 4.45
CA SER A 142 13.99 -3.67 5.88
C SER A 142 12.82 -4.26 6.67
N ALA A 143 13.13 -4.86 7.82
CA ALA A 143 12.12 -5.06 8.86
C ALA A 143 11.60 -3.70 9.34
N ARG A 144 10.31 -3.63 9.74
CA ARG A 144 9.66 -2.38 10.18
C ARG A 144 10.07 -1.96 11.59
N GLU A 145 10.77 -2.82 12.28
CA GLU A 145 11.25 -2.67 13.66
C GLU A 145 12.60 -1.93 13.74
N LEU A 146 13.19 -1.54 12.59
CA LEU A 146 14.45 -0.79 12.55
C LEU A 146 14.22 0.71 12.73
N SER A 147 15.07 1.34 13.54
CA SER A 147 15.17 2.79 13.67
C SER A 147 15.98 3.42 12.53
N LEU A 148 15.80 4.73 12.30
CA LEU A 148 16.62 5.50 11.34
C LEU A 148 18.11 5.41 11.65
N LYS A 149 18.48 5.33 12.94
CA LYS A 149 19.87 5.15 13.36
C LYS A 149 20.44 3.83 12.84
N GLU A 150 19.69 2.74 13.00
CA GLU A 150 20.11 1.41 12.53
C GLU A 150 20.13 1.36 11.00
N ILE A 151 19.21 2.02 10.31
CA ILE A 151 19.22 2.10 8.83
C ILE A 151 20.45 2.86 8.33
N ARG A 152 20.85 3.98 8.96
CA ARG A 152 22.09 4.69 8.63
C ARG A 152 23.32 3.81 8.86
N GLU A 153 23.34 3.06 9.94
CA GLU A 153 24.42 2.10 10.22
C GLU A 153 24.46 0.99 9.17
N LEU A 154 23.30 0.43 8.79
CA LEU A 154 23.18 -0.51 7.69
C LEU A 154 23.78 0.06 6.40
N ARG A 155 23.38 1.28 6.00
CA ARG A 155 23.87 1.93 4.78
C ARG A 155 25.40 2.07 4.76
N SER A 156 26.01 2.33 5.89
CA SER A 156 27.47 2.49 5.99
C SER A 156 28.27 1.18 5.90
N HIS A 157 27.60 0.01 6.01
CA HIS A 157 28.26 -1.31 6.04
C HIS A 157 27.89 -2.21 4.87
N ILE A 158 27.14 -1.71 3.89
CA ILE A 158 26.71 -2.45 2.70
C ILE A 158 27.21 -1.78 1.41
N PRO A 159 27.31 -2.50 0.29
CA PRO A 159 27.67 -1.91 -1.00
C PRO A 159 26.70 -0.79 -1.42
N GLU A 160 27.23 0.22 -2.13
CA GLU A 160 26.43 1.37 -2.60
C GLU A 160 25.34 0.98 -3.60
N ASP A 161 25.57 -0.08 -4.37
CA ASP A 161 24.64 -0.60 -5.39
C ASP A 161 23.62 -1.58 -4.84
N LEU A 162 23.70 -1.97 -3.55
CA LEU A 162 22.63 -2.67 -2.85
C LEU A 162 21.60 -1.66 -2.34
N GLU A 163 20.39 -1.73 -2.85
CA GLU A 163 19.32 -0.80 -2.49
C GLU A 163 18.63 -1.17 -1.17
N ILE A 164 18.31 -0.14 -0.37
CA ILE A 164 17.48 -0.25 0.85
C ILE A 164 16.08 0.23 0.54
N GLU A 165 15.08 -0.61 0.83
CA GLU A 165 13.66 -0.27 0.77
C GLU A 165 13.05 -0.30 2.17
N THR A 166 12.22 0.68 2.54
CA THR A 166 11.49 0.68 3.81
C THR A 166 10.03 1.02 3.61
N PHE A 167 9.16 0.45 4.45
CA PHE A 167 7.80 0.94 4.56
C PHE A 167 7.79 2.30 5.25
N ILE A 168 7.06 3.26 4.67
CA ILE A 168 6.95 4.62 5.19
C ILE A 168 5.50 5.05 5.47
N HIS A 169 4.52 4.24 5.04
CA HIS A 169 3.09 4.51 5.27
C HIS A 169 2.27 3.24 5.28
N GLY A 170 1.18 3.26 6.07
CA GLY A 170 0.14 2.25 6.10
C GLY A 170 0.18 1.34 7.32
N ALA A 171 -0.53 0.22 7.26
CA ALA A 171 -0.78 -0.64 8.41
C ALA A 171 0.48 -1.28 9.01
N MET A 172 0.60 -1.22 10.35
CA MET A 172 1.64 -1.91 11.11
C MET A 172 1.17 -3.31 11.56
N CYS A 173 2.12 -4.23 11.73
CA CYS A 173 1.89 -5.56 12.33
C CYS A 173 2.25 -5.54 13.82
N ILE A 174 1.59 -6.42 14.60
CA ILE A 174 1.89 -6.65 16.02
C ILE A 174 3.23 -7.39 16.22
N SER A 175 3.73 -8.09 15.23
CA SER A 175 4.95 -8.88 15.28
C SER A 175 5.76 -8.71 13.99
N TYR A 176 7.00 -9.20 14.02
CA TYR A 176 7.79 -9.33 12.79
C TYR A 176 6.98 -9.97 11.67
N SER A 177 7.15 -9.47 10.47
CA SER A 177 6.38 -9.89 9.30
C SER A 177 6.49 -11.40 9.07
N GLY A 178 5.35 -12.08 8.88
CA GLY A 178 5.28 -13.53 8.66
C GLY A 178 5.54 -14.41 9.91
N ARG A 179 5.75 -13.85 11.10
CA ARG A 179 6.06 -14.62 12.32
C ARG A 179 4.89 -14.78 13.28
N CYS A 180 3.76 -14.12 13.03
CA CYS A 180 2.58 -14.18 13.89
C CYS A 180 1.76 -15.46 13.61
N LEU A 181 1.46 -16.22 14.66
CA LEU A 181 0.63 -17.42 14.60
C LEU A 181 -0.83 -17.17 15.03
N LEU A 182 -1.21 -15.98 15.47
CA LEU A 182 -2.55 -15.70 15.98
C LEU A 182 -3.66 -16.03 14.98
N SER A 183 -3.45 -15.75 13.69
CA SER A 183 -4.44 -16.07 12.64
C SER A 183 -4.63 -17.57 12.49
N ASN A 184 -3.54 -18.34 12.49
CA ASN A 184 -3.61 -19.80 12.43
C ASN A 184 -4.29 -20.34 13.68
N TYR A 185 -3.88 -19.90 14.88
CA TYR A 185 -4.43 -20.35 16.16
C TYR A 185 -5.95 -20.13 16.26
N PHE A 186 -6.44 -18.92 15.95
CA PHE A 186 -7.87 -18.59 16.08
C PHE A 186 -8.75 -19.05 14.93
N THR A 187 -8.21 -19.18 13.72
CA THR A 187 -9.03 -19.39 12.51
C THR A 187 -8.55 -20.49 11.57
N GLY A 188 -7.46 -21.19 11.91
CA GLY A 188 -6.83 -22.18 11.04
C GLY A 188 -6.23 -21.61 9.75
N ARG A 189 -6.01 -20.28 9.67
CA ARG A 189 -5.54 -19.59 8.47
C ARG A 189 -4.13 -19.05 8.65
N ASP A 190 -3.23 -19.47 7.78
CA ASP A 190 -1.82 -19.11 7.84
C ASP A 190 -1.57 -17.68 7.35
N ALA A 191 -1.11 -16.81 8.25
CA ALA A 191 -0.78 -15.42 7.93
C ALA A 191 0.43 -15.32 6.99
N ASN A 192 1.41 -16.21 7.13
CA ASN A 192 2.62 -16.27 6.30
C ASN A 192 2.40 -16.90 4.91
N ARG A 193 1.21 -17.43 4.66
CA ARG A 193 0.73 -17.89 3.35
C ARG A 193 -0.38 -16.98 2.79
N GLY A 194 -0.48 -15.75 3.30
CA GLY A 194 -1.39 -14.74 2.78
C GLY A 194 -2.82 -14.76 3.31
N ALA A 195 -3.14 -15.64 4.26
CA ALA A 195 -4.51 -15.80 4.78
C ALA A 195 -4.74 -15.14 6.15
N CYS A 196 -4.00 -14.08 6.48
CA CYS A 196 -4.15 -13.37 7.76
C CYS A 196 -5.56 -12.79 7.94
N THR A 197 -6.21 -13.15 9.06
CA THR A 197 -7.55 -12.65 9.45
C THR A 197 -7.49 -11.45 10.38
N HIS A 198 -6.30 -10.92 10.64
CA HIS A 198 -6.06 -9.78 11.51
C HIS A 198 -6.60 -9.92 12.95
N PRO A 199 -6.40 -11.06 13.63
CA PRO A 199 -6.95 -11.25 14.99
C PRO A 199 -6.35 -10.28 16.00
N CYS A 200 -5.12 -9.79 15.80
CA CYS A 200 -4.53 -8.75 16.63
C CYS A 200 -5.34 -7.44 16.70
N ARG A 201 -6.36 -7.30 15.87
CA ARG A 201 -7.26 -6.13 15.82
C ARG A 201 -8.65 -6.40 16.38
N TRP A 202 -8.89 -7.61 16.90
CA TRP A 202 -10.14 -7.96 17.54
C TRP A 202 -10.13 -7.47 19.00
N LYS A 203 -11.31 -7.27 19.57
CA LYS A 203 -11.44 -6.96 20.99
C LYS A 203 -11.28 -8.24 21.80
N TYR A 204 -10.43 -8.19 22.81
CA TYR A 204 -10.20 -9.30 23.72
C TYR A 204 -10.42 -8.85 25.17
N ALA A 205 -10.72 -9.83 26.02
CA ALA A 205 -10.63 -9.70 27.46
C ALA A 205 -9.96 -10.96 28.01
N VAL A 206 -9.16 -10.82 29.03
CA VAL A 206 -8.59 -11.94 29.77
C VAL A 206 -9.58 -12.33 30.87
N VAL A 207 -9.84 -13.62 30.99
CA VAL A 207 -10.65 -14.19 32.08
C VAL A 207 -9.73 -15.10 32.88
N GLU A 208 -9.63 -14.86 34.18
CA GLU A 208 -8.92 -15.74 35.09
C GLU A 208 -9.83 -16.89 35.51
N GLU A 209 -9.33 -18.13 35.45
CA GLU A 209 -10.12 -19.34 35.73
C GLU A 209 -10.74 -19.33 37.15
N THR A 210 -10.04 -18.72 38.11
CA THR A 210 -10.51 -18.61 39.51
C THR A 210 -11.50 -17.48 39.75
N ARG A 211 -11.74 -16.61 38.74
CA ARG A 211 -12.69 -15.48 38.76
C ARG A 211 -13.65 -15.51 37.59
N PRO A 212 -14.49 -16.55 37.47
CA PRO A 212 -15.38 -16.67 36.31
C PRO A 212 -16.38 -15.50 36.26
N GLY A 213 -16.50 -14.86 35.11
CA GLY A 213 -17.42 -13.71 34.90
C GLY A 213 -16.79 -12.33 35.10
N GLU A 214 -15.55 -12.24 35.59
CA GLU A 214 -14.78 -11.00 35.58
C GLU A 214 -13.95 -10.88 34.29
N TYR A 215 -14.38 -9.98 33.39
CA TYR A 215 -13.67 -9.70 32.16
C TYR A 215 -12.65 -8.58 32.40
N MET A 216 -11.38 -8.93 32.40
CA MET A 216 -10.30 -7.96 32.52
C MET A 216 -9.93 -7.47 31.12
N PRO A 217 -10.17 -6.18 30.80
CA PRO A 217 -9.72 -5.65 29.53
C PRO A 217 -8.19 -5.73 29.46
N VAL A 218 -7.69 -6.03 28.25
CA VAL A 218 -6.25 -6.22 28.02
C VAL A 218 -5.66 -4.89 27.60
N TYR A 219 -4.75 -4.34 28.42
CA TYR A 219 -4.02 -3.08 28.16
C TYR A 219 -2.52 -3.31 28.23
N GLU A 220 -1.71 -2.47 27.62
CA GLU A 220 -0.26 -2.50 27.77
C GLU A 220 0.18 -1.60 28.94
N ASN A 221 1.13 -2.11 29.72
CA ASN A 221 1.86 -1.33 30.70
C ASN A 221 3.34 -1.81 30.74
N GLU A 222 4.17 -1.20 31.56
CA GLU A 222 5.62 -1.47 31.65
C GLU A 222 6.01 -2.95 31.86
N ARG A 223 5.06 -3.87 32.03
CA ARG A 223 5.27 -5.27 32.42
C ARG A 223 4.79 -6.32 31.43
N GLY A 224 4.11 -5.99 30.31
CA GLY A 224 3.62 -7.03 29.41
C GLY A 224 3.02 -6.58 28.09
N THR A 225 3.05 -7.52 27.12
CA THR A 225 2.53 -7.33 25.77
C THR A 225 1.06 -7.68 25.72
N TYR A 226 0.31 -6.86 25.05
CA TYR A 226 -1.13 -6.95 24.87
C TYR A 226 -1.45 -6.98 23.37
N ILE A 227 -2.58 -7.56 22.98
CA ILE A 227 -2.98 -7.71 21.58
C ILE A 227 -3.80 -6.48 21.17
N PHE A 228 -3.26 -5.56 20.33
CA PHE A 228 -3.87 -4.26 20.10
C PHE A 228 -3.90 -3.81 18.67
N ASN A 229 -4.76 -2.81 18.45
CA ASN A 229 -5.00 -2.11 17.20
C ASN A 229 -3.93 -1.05 16.98
N SER A 230 -2.82 -1.42 16.33
CA SER A 230 -1.73 -0.48 16.04
C SER A 230 -2.24 0.69 15.20
N LYS A 231 -1.75 1.90 15.50
CA LYS A 231 -1.85 3.06 14.60
C LYS A 231 -1.20 2.73 13.25
N ASP A 232 -1.61 3.45 12.22
CA ASP A 232 -0.99 3.31 10.90
C ASP A 232 0.32 4.11 10.85
N LEU A 233 1.35 3.56 10.20
CA LEU A 233 2.62 4.25 9.96
C LEU A 233 2.37 5.44 9.04
N CYS A 234 2.97 6.61 9.36
CA CYS A 234 3.02 7.77 8.50
C CYS A 234 4.30 8.56 8.71
N MET A 235 5.14 8.60 7.68
CA MET A 235 6.43 9.29 7.70
C MET A 235 6.44 10.54 6.82
N ILE A 236 5.27 11.09 6.49
CA ILE A 236 5.14 12.25 5.58
C ILE A 236 5.87 13.49 6.09
N GLU A 237 5.99 13.66 7.41
CA GLU A 237 6.69 14.77 8.06
C GLU A 237 8.20 14.58 8.13
N HIS A 238 8.72 13.39 7.72
CA HIS A 238 10.10 12.96 7.92
C HIS A 238 10.80 12.53 6.61
N ILE A 239 10.34 13.03 5.48
CA ILE A 239 10.95 12.75 4.16
C ILE A 239 12.45 13.10 4.13
N PRO A 240 12.89 14.27 4.67
CA PRO A 240 14.32 14.62 4.70
C PRO A 240 15.16 13.58 5.46
N GLU A 241 14.70 13.13 6.63
CA GLU A 241 15.40 12.16 7.48
C GLU A 241 15.51 10.78 6.84
N LEU A 242 14.47 10.36 6.08
CA LEU A 242 14.47 9.12 5.32
C LEU A 242 15.49 9.17 4.16
N ILE A 243 15.54 10.28 3.43
CA ILE A 243 16.52 10.50 2.36
C ILE A 243 17.94 10.53 2.93
N ASP A 244 18.16 11.23 4.04
CA ASP A 244 19.45 11.33 4.71
C ASP A 244 19.93 9.99 5.29
N ALA A 245 19.00 9.08 5.62
CA ALA A 245 19.31 7.73 6.04
C ALA A 245 19.81 6.82 4.90
N GLY A 246 19.75 7.29 3.65
CA GLY A 246 20.20 6.56 2.47
C GLY A 246 19.23 5.46 2.03
N ILE A 247 17.93 5.67 2.24
CA ILE A 247 16.87 4.77 1.77
C ILE A 247 16.63 5.05 0.28
N ASP A 248 16.68 4.01 -0.54
CA ASP A 248 16.55 4.10 -2.00
C ASP A 248 15.11 3.99 -2.47
N SER A 249 14.23 3.28 -1.73
CA SER A 249 12.84 3.08 -2.09
C SER A 249 11.90 3.25 -0.89
N PHE A 250 10.88 4.08 -1.08
CA PHE A 250 9.84 4.43 -0.12
C PHE A 250 8.57 3.62 -0.43
N LYS A 251 8.30 2.62 0.38
CA LYS A 251 7.19 1.69 0.16
C LYS A 251 5.95 2.05 0.95
N ILE A 252 4.83 2.07 0.25
CA ILE A 252 3.50 2.25 0.85
C ILE A 252 2.86 0.87 1.08
N GLU A 253 2.33 0.62 2.28
CA GLU A 253 1.50 -0.55 2.56
C GLU A 253 0.03 -0.24 2.24
N GLY A 254 -0.66 -1.19 1.61
CA GLY A 254 -2.07 -0.98 1.28
C GLY A 254 -2.60 -1.84 0.14
N ARG A 255 -2.04 -3.03 -0.09
CA ARG A 255 -2.45 -3.94 -1.19
C ARG A 255 -3.94 -4.32 -1.18
N MET A 256 -4.64 -4.16 -0.04
CA MET A 256 -6.09 -4.40 0.09
C MET A 256 -6.93 -3.11 0.04
N LYS A 257 -6.29 -1.99 -0.21
CA LYS A 257 -6.95 -0.68 -0.18
C LYS A 257 -7.58 -0.32 -1.53
N THR A 258 -8.49 0.64 -1.51
CA THR A 258 -9.21 1.14 -2.69
C THR A 258 -8.35 2.04 -3.57
N ALA A 259 -8.80 2.30 -4.81
CA ALA A 259 -8.16 3.26 -5.71
C ALA A 259 -8.11 4.67 -5.09
N LEU A 260 -9.14 5.11 -4.34
CA LEU A 260 -9.11 6.38 -3.62
C LEU A 260 -7.93 6.46 -2.64
N TYR A 261 -7.71 5.42 -1.82
CA TYR A 261 -6.57 5.39 -0.90
C TYR A 261 -5.24 5.48 -1.66
N VAL A 262 -5.08 4.66 -2.69
CA VAL A 262 -3.85 4.60 -3.48
C VAL A 262 -3.57 5.94 -4.16
N ALA A 263 -4.57 6.55 -4.79
CA ALA A 263 -4.46 7.86 -5.41
C ALA A 263 -4.06 8.95 -4.41
N THR A 264 -4.76 8.99 -3.26
CA THR A 264 -4.50 9.99 -2.20
C THR A 264 -3.08 9.89 -1.67
N VAL A 265 -2.65 8.67 -1.29
CA VAL A 265 -1.33 8.46 -0.69
C VAL A 265 -0.22 8.66 -1.72
N ALA A 266 -0.36 8.10 -2.93
CA ALA A 266 0.64 8.24 -3.99
C ALA A 266 0.86 9.72 -4.35
N ARG A 267 -0.19 10.46 -4.66
CA ARG A 267 -0.13 11.89 -5.00
C ARG A 267 0.53 12.73 -3.90
N THR A 268 0.14 12.48 -2.66
CA THR A 268 0.61 13.27 -1.52
C THR A 268 2.09 13.02 -1.24
N TYR A 269 2.52 11.76 -1.21
CA TYR A 269 3.94 11.41 -1.03
C TYR A 269 4.78 11.85 -2.22
N ARG A 270 4.27 11.71 -3.45
CA ARG A 270 4.98 12.20 -4.64
C ARG A 270 5.29 13.69 -4.52
N LYS A 271 4.25 14.49 -4.23
CA LYS A 271 4.42 15.93 -4.05
C LYS A 271 5.37 16.26 -2.89
N ALA A 272 5.25 15.58 -1.75
CA ALA A 272 6.11 15.82 -0.60
C ALA A 272 7.60 15.50 -0.90
N ILE A 273 7.87 14.41 -1.63
CA ILE A 273 9.22 14.04 -2.05
C ILE A 273 9.79 15.07 -3.03
N ASP A 274 9.01 15.48 -4.03
CA ASP A 274 9.45 16.43 -5.04
C ASP A 274 9.69 17.82 -4.43
N ASP A 275 8.77 18.33 -3.63
CA ASP A 275 8.93 19.60 -2.91
C ASP A 275 10.17 19.56 -1.99
N CYS A 276 10.40 18.43 -1.28
CA CYS A 276 11.57 18.29 -0.41
C CYS A 276 12.91 18.30 -1.17
N LEU A 277 12.94 17.72 -2.37
CA LEU A 277 14.16 17.66 -3.19
C LEU A 277 14.41 18.98 -3.93
N GLU A 278 13.36 19.66 -4.36
CA GLU A 278 13.45 20.94 -5.06
C GLU A 278 13.77 22.08 -4.09
N ASP A 279 12.97 22.23 -3.03
CA ASP A 279 13.14 23.26 -2.00
C ASP A 279 12.59 22.80 -0.65
N PRO A 280 13.46 22.50 0.34
CA PRO A 280 13.03 22.09 1.68
C PRO A 280 12.10 23.09 2.40
N GLU A 281 12.14 24.38 2.08
CA GLU A 281 11.21 25.37 2.67
C GLU A 281 9.80 25.21 2.06
N THR A 282 9.70 24.92 0.78
CA THR A 282 8.41 24.60 0.14
C THR A 282 7.80 23.34 0.74
N TYR A 283 8.59 22.29 0.99
CA TYR A 283 8.13 21.11 1.69
C TYR A 283 7.57 21.45 3.09
N ARG A 284 8.28 22.27 3.90
CA ARG A 284 7.79 22.67 5.23
C ARG A 284 6.52 23.50 5.16
N ARG A 285 6.46 24.44 4.23
CA ARG A 285 5.29 25.32 4.02
C ARG A 285 4.05 24.53 3.62
N ASN A 286 4.20 23.48 2.82
CA ASN A 286 3.13 22.65 2.32
C ASN A 286 2.72 21.53 3.29
N MET A 287 3.38 21.36 4.45
CA MET A 287 3.08 20.30 5.42
C MET A 287 1.61 20.22 5.85
N PRO A 288 0.92 21.34 6.15
CA PRO A 288 -0.51 21.29 6.48
C PRO A 288 -1.35 20.66 5.35
N TRP A 289 -1.01 20.92 4.09
CA TRP A 289 -1.70 20.33 2.94
C TRP A 289 -1.44 18.82 2.84
N TYR A 290 -0.19 18.35 3.07
CA TYR A 290 0.09 16.91 3.04
C TYR A 290 -0.69 16.16 4.12
N LEU A 291 -0.72 16.69 5.35
CA LEU A 291 -1.45 16.08 6.47
C LEU A 291 -2.96 16.07 6.22
N ASP A 292 -3.52 17.16 5.72
CA ASP A 292 -4.91 17.23 5.29
C ASP A 292 -5.22 16.15 4.25
N GLN A 293 -4.45 16.08 3.16
CA GLN A 293 -4.70 15.11 2.10
C GLN A 293 -4.59 13.65 2.58
N ILE A 294 -3.61 13.32 3.42
CA ILE A 294 -3.46 11.96 3.96
C ILE A 294 -4.66 11.58 4.85
N SER A 295 -5.27 12.53 5.53
CA SER A 295 -6.47 12.28 6.36
C SER A 295 -7.74 12.09 5.53
N ASN A 296 -7.75 12.49 4.25
CA ASN A 296 -8.91 12.37 3.36
C ASN A 296 -9.14 10.94 2.80
N CYS A 297 -8.41 9.93 3.25
CA CYS A 297 -8.66 8.53 2.94
C CYS A 297 -8.90 7.72 4.22
N THR A 298 -9.36 6.48 4.06
CA THR A 298 -9.62 5.61 5.21
C THR A 298 -8.32 5.22 5.92
N TYR A 299 -8.10 5.74 7.13
CA TYR A 299 -6.91 5.52 7.95
C TYR A 299 -7.25 5.28 9.43
N ARG A 300 -6.26 4.84 10.20
CA ARG A 300 -6.24 4.88 11.66
C ARG A 300 -5.26 5.96 12.10
N LYS A 301 -5.43 6.51 13.33
CA LYS A 301 -4.48 7.49 13.88
C LYS A 301 -3.03 7.11 13.53
N PHE A 302 -2.17 8.07 13.28
CA PHE A 302 -0.82 7.87 12.77
C PHE A 302 0.23 7.71 13.87
N THR A 303 1.31 7.01 13.50
CA THR A 303 2.54 6.84 14.30
C THR A 303 3.75 6.84 13.37
N THR A 304 4.92 7.18 13.91
CA THR A 304 6.21 7.01 13.22
C THR A 304 6.80 5.59 13.40
N GLY A 305 6.06 4.67 14.04
CA GLY A 305 6.52 3.30 14.30
C GLY A 305 7.82 3.27 15.09
N PHE A 306 8.80 2.49 14.60
CA PHE A 306 10.10 2.33 15.24
C PHE A 306 11.17 3.32 14.76
N PHE A 307 10.89 4.18 13.80
CA PHE A 307 11.89 5.03 13.17
C PHE A 307 12.67 5.94 14.14
N PHE A 308 12.02 6.44 15.19
CA PHE A 308 12.63 7.29 16.21
C PHE A 308 12.88 6.60 17.54
N GLY A 309 12.67 5.31 17.62
CA GLY A 309 12.88 4.50 18.80
C GLY A 309 11.78 3.46 19.00
N LYS A 310 11.84 2.76 20.13
CA LYS A 310 10.80 1.80 20.48
C LYS A 310 9.45 2.53 20.68
N PRO A 311 8.38 2.11 19.99
CA PRO A 311 7.06 2.71 20.20
C PRO A 311 6.62 2.56 21.65
N ASP A 312 6.01 3.61 22.17
CA ASP A 312 5.36 3.65 23.47
C ASP A 312 3.85 3.36 23.39
N ASP A 313 3.16 3.59 24.48
CA ASP A 313 1.71 3.38 24.59
C ASP A 313 0.91 4.19 23.56
N ASP A 314 1.44 5.34 23.13
CA ASP A 314 0.80 6.20 22.13
C ASP A 314 0.77 5.59 20.71
N ALA A 315 1.53 4.54 20.43
CA ALA A 315 1.51 3.86 19.14
C ALA A 315 0.31 2.92 18.91
N GLN A 316 -0.55 2.78 19.90
CA GLN A 316 -1.74 1.90 19.89
C GLN A 316 -3.04 2.71 19.97
N ILE A 317 -4.15 2.11 19.55
CA ILE A 317 -5.50 2.68 19.65
C ILE A 317 -6.30 1.87 20.66
N TYR A 318 -6.67 2.48 21.75
CA TYR A 318 -7.38 1.83 22.87
C TYR A 318 -8.89 2.10 22.87
N ASP A 319 -9.34 3.20 22.28
CA ASP A 319 -10.69 3.75 22.39
C ASP A 319 -11.63 3.32 21.25
N SER A 320 -11.10 2.99 20.07
CA SER A 320 -11.93 2.56 18.94
C SER A 320 -11.21 1.58 17.99
N ASN A 321 -12.00 0.71 17.35
CA ASN A 321 -11.53 -0.11 16.21
C ASN A 321 -11.90 0.53 14.88
N THR A 322 -12.39 1.77 14.89
CA THR A 322 -13.01 2.42 13.73
C THR A 322 -11.95 3.11 12.91
N TYR A 323 -11.95 2.83 11.63
CA TYR A 323 -11.26 3.66 10.65
C TYR A 323 -11.95 5.02 10.56
N VAL A 324 -11.16 6.08 10.50
CA VAL A 324 -11.66 7.40 10.12
C VAL A 324 -11.91 7.40 8.62
N LYS A 325 -13.03 7.94 8.19
CA LYS A 325 -13.42 8.05 6.79
C LYS A 325 -14.01 9.44 6.57
N GLU A 326 -13.27 10.28 5.89
CA GLU A 326 -13.68 11.66 5.62
C GLU A 326 -14.30 11.83 4.22
N TYR A 327 -13.99 10.91 3.30
CA TYR A 327 -14.52 10.92 1.93
C TYR A 327 -15.09 9.57 1.50
N THR A 328 -16.20 9.61 0.77
CA THR A 328 -16.75 8.47 0.05
C THR A 328 -16.21 8.40 -1.36
N TYR A 329 -15.63 7.27 -1.73
CA TYR A 329 -15.18 6.96 -3.09
C TYR A 329 -16.37 6.68 -4.01
N LEU A 330 -16.59 7.51 -5.04
CA LEU A 330 -17.74 7.40 -5.97
C LEU A 330 -17.38 6.63 -7.24
N GLY A 331 -16.17 6.78 -7.75
CA GLY A 331 -15.68 6.08 -8.95
C GLY A 331 -14.45 6.73 -9.56
N ILE A 332 -13.97 6.16 -10.66
CA ILE A 332 -12.89 6.70 -11.49
C ILE A 332 -13.50 7.22 -12.79
N ALA A 333 -13.06 8.41 -13.21
CA ALA A 333 -13.43 8.98 -14.49
C ALA A 333 -12.80 8.15 -15.63
N GLY A 334 -13.63 7.64 -16.51
CA GLY A 334 -13.25 6.95 -17.73
C GLY A 334 -13.15 7.91 -18.92
N GLU A 335 -13.46 7.40 -20.12
CA GLU A 335 -13.51 8.21 -21.32
C GLU A 335 -14.63 9.26 -21.24
N VAL A 336 -14.33 10.47 -21.69
CA VAL A 336 -15.31 11.54 -21.84
C VAL A 336 -15.69 11.66 -23.31
N LYS A 337 -16.97 11.57 -23.60
CA LYS A 337 -17.51 11.72 -24.95
C LYS A 337 -18.77 12.57 -24.91
N ASP A 338 -18.84 13.59 -25.76
CA ASP A 338 -19.98 14.51 -25.88
C ASP A 338 -20.38 15.15 -24.53
N GLY A 339 -19.40 15.44 -23.68
CA GLY A 339 -19.61 16.01 -22.33
C GLY A 339 -20.01 15.01 -21.25
N MET A 340 -20.17 13.73 -21.59
CA MET A 340 -20.52 12.65 -20.68
C MET A 340 -19.28 11.84 -20.29
N CYS A 341 -19.01 11.74 -19.00
CA CYS A 341 -17.94 10.91 -18.46
C CYS A 341 -18.44 9.51 -18.13
N ARG A 342 -17.79 8.48 -18.67
CA ARG A 342 -18.07 7.09 -18.29
C ARG A 342 -17.53 6.82 -16.90
N ILE A 343 -18.34 6.25 -16.00
CA ILE A 343 -17.99 5.93 -14.62
C ILE A 343 -18.49 4.51 -14.28
N GLU A 344 -17.67 3.71 -13.62
CA GLU A 344 -18.13 2.52 -12.90
C GLU A 344 -18.39 2.90 -11.43
N GLN A 345 -19.65 2.93 -11.04
CA GLN A 345 -20.09 3.41 -9.73
C GLN A 345 -19.54 2.54 -8.58
N ARG A 346 -19.07 3.18 -7.51
CA ARG A 346 -18.60 2.53 -6.29
C ARG A 346 -19.50 2.78 -5.08
N ASN A 347 -20.05 3.97 -4.96
CA ASN A 347 -21.04 4.33 -3.95
C ASN A 347 -22.10 5.22 -4.58
N LYS A 348 -23.29 5.27 -3.95
CA LYS A 348 -24.43 6.02 -4.43
C LYS A 348 -24.14 7.52 -4.48
N PHE A 349 -24.57 8.16 -5.58
CA PHE A 349 -24.66 9.62 -5.75
C PHE A 349 -25.87 9.95 -6.63
N SER A 350 -26.30 11.22 -6.66
CA SER A 350 -27.52 11.66 -7.30
C SER A 350 -27.31 12.92 -8.13
N VAL A 351 -28.23 13.17 -9.05
CA VAL A 351 -28.30 14.44 -9.78
C VAL A 351 -28.50 15.58 -8.77
N GLY A 352 -27.79 16.70 -8.96
CA GLY A 352 -27.79 17.86 -8.09
C GLY A 352 -26.78 17.79 -6.94
N GLU A 353 -26.16 16.65 -6.66
CA GLU A 353 -25.11 16.55 -5.65
C GLU A 353 -23.83 17.26 -6.11
N THR A 354 -23.13 17.92 -5.15
CA THR A 354 -21.77 18.42 -5.33
C THR A 354 -20.79 17.34 -4.94
N ILE A 355 -19.88 17.03 -5.85
CA ILE A 355 -18.80 16.06 -5.67
C ILE A 355 -17.45 16.73 -5.92
N GLU A 356 -16.37 16.10 -5.50
CA GLU A 356 -15.01 16.58 -5.73
C GLU A 356 -14.32 15.69 -6.78
N ILE A 357 -13.61 16.31 -7.71
CA ILE A 357 -12.75 15.65 -8.70
C ILE A 357 -11.32 15.75 -8.22
N MET A 358 -10.77 14.66 -7.70
CA MET A 358 -9.39 14.62 -7.24
C MET A 358 -8.45 14.35 -8.41
N LYS A 359 -7.60 15.31 -8.74
CA LYS A 359 -6.64 15.26 -9.85
C LYS A 359 -5.23 14.88 -9.40
N PRO A 360 -4.40 14.27 -10.27
CA PRO A 360 -3.00 13.94 -9.96
C PRO A 360 -2.13 15.16 -9.61
N ASN A 361 -2.43 16.33 -10.19
CA ASN A 361 -1.66 17.58 -10.01
C ASN A 361 -1.86 18.24 -8.63
N GLY A 362 -2.69 17.69 -7.76
CA GLY A 362 -3.00 18.23 -6.43
C GLY A 362 -4.26 19.08 -6.36
N GLU A 363 -4.89 19.40 -7.48
CA GLU A 363 -6.17 20.12 -7.53
C GLU A 363 -7.34 19.21 -7.17
N ASN A 364 -8.36 19.80 -6.58
CA ASN A 364 -9.60 19.12 -6.20
C ASN A 364 -10.81 20.01 -6.53
N PRO A 365 -11.14 20.27 -7.82
CA PRO A 365 -12.28 21.10 -8.16
C PRO A 365 -13.59 20.41 -7.74
N GLU A 366 -14.53 21.21 -7.23
CA GLU A 366 -15.90 20.79 -7.02
C GLU A 366 -16.67 20.75 -8.34
N ALA A 367 -17.54 19.78 -8.48
CA ALA A 367 -18.42 19.62 -9.63
C ALA A 367 -19.84 19.22 -9.20
N VAL A 368 -20.84 19.79 -9.83
CA VAL A 368 -22.25 19.39 -9.65
C VAL A 368 -22.60 18.31 -10.65
N VAL A 369 -23.22 17.23 -10.20
CA VAL A 369 -23.78 16.18 -11.05
C VAL A 369 -25.01 16.70 -11.75
N LYS A 370 -24.93 16.94 -13.06
CA LYS A 370 -26.04 17.52 -13.84
C LYS A 370 -26.99 16.48 -14.40
N ARG A 371 -26.43 15.33 -14.83
CA ARG A 371 -27.19 14.28 -15.51
C ARG A 371 -26.52 12.93 -15.33
N ILE A 372 -27.32 11.89 -15.17
CA ILE A 372 -26.86 10.49 -15.09
C ILE A 372 -27.64 9.68 -16.12
N VAL A 373 -26.93 8.90 -16.95
CA VAL A 373 -27.49 8.04 -17.98
C VAL A 373 -26.93 6.64 -17.85
N ASN A 374 -27.77 5.60 -17.95
CA ASN A 374 -27.31 4.22 -17.92
C ASN A 374 -26.81 3.73 -19.30
N GLU A 375 -26.31 2.50 -19.39
CA GLU A 375 -25.83 1.92 -20.65
C GLU A 375 -26.93 1.75 -21.73
N ALA A 376 -28.20 1.72 -21.33
CA ALA A 376 -29.33 1.67 -22.26
C ALA A 376 -29.70 3.05 -22.82
N GLY A 377 -29.07 4.12 -22.36
CA GLY A 377 -29.37 5.50 -22.74
C GLY A 377 -30.51 6.12 -21.95
N GLU A 378 -30.95 5.52 -20.85
CA GLU A 378 -32.04 6.00 -20.00
C GLU A 378 -31.54 6.93 -18.91
N GLU A 379 -32.18 8.05 -18.69
CA GLU A 379 -31.86 8.98 -17.61
C GLU A 379 -32.27 8.41 -16.25
N GLN A 380 -31.41 8.68 -15.24
CA GLN A 380 -31.62 8.27 -13.87
C GLN A 380 -31.38 9.47 -12.91
N GLU A 381 -32.16 9.55 -11.83
CA GLU A 381 -31.97 10.56 -10.79
C GLU A 381 -30.77 10.24 -9.86
N SER A 382 -30.36 8.97 -9.79
CA SER A 382 -29.26 8.53 -8.95
C SER A 382 -28.53 7.32 -9.52
N ALA A 383 -27.34 7.06 -9.01
CA ALA A 383 -26.50 5.89 -9.25
C ALA A 383 -26.61 4.90 -8.07
N PRO A 384 -27.64 4.04 -7.97
CA PRO A 384 -27.92 3.28 -6.76
C PRO A 384 -27.16 1.96 -6.64
N HIS A 385 -26.66 1.38 -7.75
CA HIS A 385 -26.15 0.02 -7.80
C HIS A 385 -24.62 -0.02 -7.90
N PRO A 386 -23.92 -0.71 -6.96
CA PRO A 386 -22.48 -0.89 -7.03
C PRO A 386 -22.05 -1.54 -8.35
N LYS A 387 -20.98 -1.00 -8.95
CA LYS A 387 -20.39 -1.42 -10.24
C LYS A 387 -21.27 -1.17 -11.46
N GLN A 388 -22.35 -0.42 -11.33
CA GLN A 388 -23.12 0.03 -12.48
C GLN A 388 -22.25 0.94 -13.35
N VAL A 389 -22.22 0.67 -14.64
CA VAL A 389 -21.60 1.56 -15.63
C VAL A 389 -22.61 2.66 -15.98
N LEU A 390 -22.15 3.89 -15.88
CA LEU A 390 -22.95 5.09 -16.09
C LEU A 390 -22.18 6.10 -16.94
N TYR A 391 -22.92 6.99 -17.57
CA TYR A 391 -22.43 8.18 -18.24
C TYR A 391 -22.96 9.39 -17.48
N VAL A 392 -22.06 10.23 -17.00
CA VAL A 392 -22.41 11.34 -16.08
C VAL A 392 -21.93 12.66 -16.67
N GLU A 393 -22.84 13.63 -16.74
CA GLU A 393 -22.50 15.02 -17.03
C GLU A 393 -22.22 15.76 -15.72
N LEU A 394 -21.04 16.35 -15.63
CA LEU A 394 -20.58 17.14 -14.49
C LEU A 394 -20.46 18.62 -14.91
N SER A 395 -20.58 19.54 -13.95
CA SER A 395 -20.36 20.97 -14.21
C SER A 395 -18.91 21.31 -14.56
N VAL A 396 -17.96 20.48 -14.11
CA VAL A 396 -16.53 20.50 -14.45
C VAL A 396 -16.20 19.15 -15.08
N CYS A 397 -15.58 19.14 -16.25
CA CYS A 397 -15.19 17.93 -16.94
C CYS A 397 -13.97 17.29 -16.30
N PRO A 398 -14.04 16.03 -15.84
CA PRO A 398 -12.85 15.33 -15.35
C PRO A 398 -11.96 14.88 -16.50
N ASP A 399 -10.69 14.64 -16.20
CA ASP A 399 -9.79 13.92 -17.08
C ASP A 399 -9.90 12.41 -16.79
N LYS A 400 -9.52 11.60 -17.77
CA LYS A 400 -9.48 10.14 -17.60
C LYS A 400 -8.53 9.78 -16.43
N TYR A 401 -8.98 8.89 -15.56
CA TYR A 401 -8.36 8.45 -14.32
C TYR A 401 -8.48 9.40 -13.13
N ASP A 402 -9.09 10.58 -13.25
CA ASP A 402 -9.44 11.38 -12.07
C ASP A 402 -10.33 10.58 -11.11
N ILE A 403 -10.17 10.80 -9.81
CA ILE A 403 -10.99 10.15 -8.79
C ILE A 403 -12.17 11.04 -8.43
N LEU A 404 -13.37 10.47 -8.51
CA LEU A 404 -14.59 11.13 -8.05
C LEU A 404 -14.86 10.72 -6.60
N ARG A 405 -15.01 11.71 -5.72
CA ARG A 405 -15.24 11.51 -4.28
C ARG A 405 -16.21 12.55 -3.72
N ARG A 406 -16.79 12.26 -2.57
CA ARG A 406 -17.64 13.17 -1.82
C ARG A 406 -17.23 13.20 -0.37
N ALA A 407 -17.16 14.40 0.23
CA ALA A 407 -16.94 14.54 1.67
C ALA A 407 -18.08 13.88 2.45
N GLU A 408 -17.76 13.15 3.52
CA GLU A 408 -18.76 12.64 4.46
C GLU A 408 -19.28 13.80 5.32
N GLU A 409 -20.60 13.88 5.48
CA GLU A 409 -21.16 14.79 6.47
C GLU A 409 -20.68 14.33 7.85
N THR A 410 -19.93 15.17 8.54
CA THR A 410 -19.53 14.90 9.91
C THR A 410 -20.82 14.86 10.73
N ALA A 411 -21.19 13.68 11.23
CA ALA A 411 -22.25 13.58 12.23
C ALA A 411 -21.81 14.38 13.45
N VAL A 412 -22.45 15.52 13.65
CA VAL A 412 -22.27 16.43 14.81
C VAL A 412 -22.75 15.74 16.08
#